data_8320a2226fc4fd698fef762de45b7188
#
_entry.id   8320a2226fc4fd698fef762de45b7188
#
_cell.length_a   1.000
_cell.length_b   1.000
_cell.length_c   1.000
_cell.angle_alpha   90.00
_cell.angle_beta   90.00
_cell.angle_gamma   90.00
#
_symmetry.space_group_name_H-M   'P 1'
#
loop_
_entity.id
_entity.type
_entity.pdbx_description
1 polymer ?
#
loop_
_entity_poly.entity_id
_entity_poly.type
_entity_poly.pdbx_seq_one_letter_code
_entity_poly.pdbx_strand_id
1 'polypeptide(L)'
;VPALIAASSLRTCLGDGARTFAALLDGRTGVRELRHPLAGRLNVTAGYQIDEPAPGAALRAGAWLRECVAEALARAAVDPRRGRVVALVGTGLRELAAVEELALTGAATAPSRLHFGPAVRDAAPGLAEVVTIANACSAGGHALALAQDLVDAGEADAVVVGAADTMTASMLAMIGKVAPTPTAQVRPFDRDRTGVLLGEGAAALVVVPEDWTGPAVGRLLATGLSCDAVHETAPDLDGICRAMRDAWARSGRGPEQVDLVVAHGTGTALNDPTECAALLRCLPRPGAPLITAVKGAVGHLSGAAALANLDVALRCLASGMVPPVVGLVDPLPEGDGLTFVRDVRARRGVTLAQVNAFGFGGVNAVTLVEAP
;
A
#
# COMPACT_ATOMS: atom_id res chain seq x y z
N VAL A 1 -7.99 -21.04 -2.27
CA VAL A 1 -6.77 -21.75 -1.82
C VAL A 1 -5.68 -20.70 -1.59
N PRO A 2 -4.76 -20.87 -0.62
CA PRO A 2 -3.57 -20.04 -0.51
C PRO A 2 -2.73 -20.01 -1.79
N ALA A 3 -1.98 -18.91 -1.97
CA ALA A 3 -1.03 -18.77 -3.07
C ALA A 3 0.33 -18.36 -2.50
N LEU A 4 1.41 -18.49 -3.28
CA LEU A 4 2.72 -17.99 -2.88
C LEU A 4 2.98 -16.61 -3.48
N ILE A 5 3.69 -15.78 -2.73
CA ILE A 5 4.30 -14.55 -3.23
C ILE A 5 5.76 -14.88 -3.55
N ALA A 6 6.05 -15.06 -4.84
CA ALA A 6 7.38 -15.47 -5.29
C ALA A 6 8.43 -14.38 -5.08
N ALA A 7 8.05 -13.12 -5.24
CA ALA A 7 8.94 -11.97 -5.03
C ALA A 7 8.14 -10.69 -4.79
N SER A 8 8.81 -9.68 -4.23
CA SER A 8 8.31 -8.31 -4.10
C SER A 8 9.37 -7.29 -4.50
N SER A 9 8.93 -6.15 -4.99
CA SER A 9 9.72 -4.94 -5.23
C SER A 9 8.94 -3.71 -4.80
N LEU A 10 9.63 -2.74 -4.23
CA LEU A 10 9.05 -1.51 -3.70
C LEU A 10 9.97 -0.32 -4.03
N ARG A 11 9.38 0.80 -4.40
CA ARG A 11 10.03 2.10 -4.55
C ARG A 11 9.26 3.15 -3.76
N THR A 12 9.96 3.88 -2.88
CA THR A 12 9.42 5.00 -2.09
C THR A 12 10.40 6.17 -2.08
N CYS A 13 10.04 7.26 -1.42
CA CYS A 13 10.95 8.39 -1.17
C CYS A 13 12.19 8.02 -0.33
N LEU A 14 12.19 6.86 0.34
CA LEU A 14 13.31 6.33 1.12
C LEU A 14 14.16 5.33 0.33
N GLY A 15 13.81 5.06 -0.93
CA GLY A 15 14.54 4.17 -1.84
C GLY A 15 13.79 2.88 -2.18
N ASP A 16 14.53 1.82 -2.44
CA ASP A 16 13.98 0.48 -2.66
C ASP A 16 13.41 -0.14 -1.37
N GLY A 17 12.81 -1.32 -1.48
CA GLY A 17 12.16 -1.98 -0.34
C GLY A 17 13.13 -2.28 0.83
N ALA A 18 14.38 -2.64 0.55
CA ALA A 18 15.37 -2.90 1.60
C ALA A 18 15.76 -1.62 2.34
N ARG A 19 16.02 -0.53 1.59
CA ARG A 19 16.34 0.78 2.16
C ARG A 19 15.15 1.39 2.89
N THR A 20 13.95 1.24 2.34
CA THR A 20 12.71 1.68 2.98
C THR A 20 12.51 0.96 4.32
N PHE A 21 12.69 -0.37 4.35
CA PHE A 21 12.55 -1.14 5.59
C PHE A 21 13.62 -0.77 6.63
N ALA A 22 14.88 -0.62 6.21
CA ALA A 22 15.95 -0.17 7.11
C ALA A 22 15.65 1.22 7.69
N ALA A 23 15.16 2.16 6.86
CA ALA A 23 14.77 3.48 7.30
C ALA A 23 13.59 3.44 8.30
N LEU A 24 12.60 2.57 8.06
CA LEU A 24 11.50 2.33 9.00
C LEU A 24 12.00 1.82 10.34
N LEU A 25 12.91 0.84 10.35
CA LEU A 25 13.54 0.32 11.58
C LEU A 25 14.33 1.39 12.32
N ASP A 26 14.91 2.36 11.61
CA ASP A 26 15.63 3.50 12.21
C ASP A 26 14.68 4.65 12.64
N GLY A 27 13.36 4.51 12.46
CA GLY A 27 12.38 5.55 12.77
C GLY A 27 12.50 6.79 11.87
N ARG A 28 13.11 6.68 10.69
CA ARG A 28 13.32 7.80 9.76
C ARG A 28 12.07 8.10 8.97
N THR A 29 11.83 9.38 8.74
CA THR A 29 10.80 9.89 7.83
C THR A 29 11.42 10.44 6.56
N GLY A 30 10.71 10.26 5.43
CA GLY A 30 11.07 10.85 4.13
C GLY A 30 10.30 12.14 3.82
N VAL A 31 9.59 12.72 4.82
CA VAL A 31 8.88 13.98 4.63
C VAL A 31 9.86 15.10 4.29
N ARG A 32 9.48 15.94 3.34
CA ARG A 32 10.26 17.13 2.94
C ARG A 32 9.35 18.22 2.41
N GLU A 33 9.89 19.41 2.22
CA GLU A 33 9.19 20.50 1.55
C GLU A 33 8.68 20.04 0.17
N LEU A 34 7.44 20.39 -0.14
CA LEU A 34 6.77 20.00 -1.37
C LEU A 34 7.35 20.75 -2.58
N ARG A 35 7.91 19.99 -3.51
CA ARG A 35 8.38 20.51 -4.79
C ARG A 35 7.33 20.26 -5.86
N HIS A 36 6.39 21.19 -6.00
CA HIS A 36 5.33 21.16 -6.99
C HIS A 36 5.11 22.56 -7.58
N PRO A 37 4.86 22.74 -8.89
CA PRO A 37 4.67 24.05 -9.50
C PRO A 37 3.58 24.92 -8.85
N LEU A 38 2.58 24.28 -8.26
CA LEU A 38 1.47 24.94 -7.57
C LEU A 38 1.63 25.00 -6.03
N ALA A 39 2.77 24.58 -5.45
CA ALA A 39 2.95 24.49 -4.00
C ALA A 39 2.57 25.80 -3.27
N GLY A 40 2.95 26.97 -3.82
CA GLY A 40 2.60 28.28 -3.24
C GLY A 40 1.11 28.65 -3.31
N ARG A 41 0.27 27.84 -3.98
CA ARG A 41 -1.18 28.03 -4.10
C ARG A 41 -2.00 27.00 -3.33
N LEU A 42 -1.33 25.99 -2.77
CA LEU A 42 -1.95 24.88 -2.07
C LEU A 42 -1.72 25.04 -0.57
N ASN A 43 -2.70 24.68 0.24
CA ASN A 43 -2.55 24.60 1.70
C ASN A 43 -1.85 23.29 2.10
N VAL A 44 -0.81 22.90 1.34
CA VAL A 44 0.04 21.74 1.58
C VAL A 44 1.47 22.16 1.30
N THR A 45 2.32 22.10 2.30
CA THR A 45 3.72 22.57 2.21
C THR A 45 4.73 21.44 2.24
N ALA A 46 4.30 20.22 2.56
CA ALA A 46 5.15 19.03 2.70
C ALA A 46 4.59 17.83 1.94
N GLY A 47 5.46 16.88 1.65
CA GLY A 47 5.10 15.62 1.01
C GLY A 47 6.26 14.63 1.03
N TYR A 48 6.02 13.42 0.55
CA TYR A 48 6.99 12.33 0.53
C TYR A 48 7.31 12.01 -0.93
N GLN A 49 8.20 12.80 -1.52
CA GLN A 49 8.50 12.79 -2.95
C GLN A 49 9.73 11.94 -3.28
N ILE A 50 9.67 11.22 -4.40
CA ILE A 50 10.82 10.56 -5.03
C ILE A 50 11.54 11.59 -5.92
N ASP A 51 12.88 11.57 -5.92
CA ASP A 51 13.66 12.54 -6.68
C ASP A 51 13.73 12.25 -8.18
N GLU A 52 13.79 10.96 -8.54
CA GLU A 52 13.97 10.51 -9.92
C GLU A 52 12.79 9.63 -10.41
N PRO A 53 12.18 9.91 -11.58
CA PRO A 53 12.38 11.11 -12.40
C PRO A 53 12.03 12.39 -11.64
N ALA A 54 12.59 13.53 -12.07
CA ALA A 54 12.41 14.81 -11.37
C ALA A 54 10.93 15.15 -11.13
N PRO A 55 10.57 15.77 -10.00
CA PRO A 55 9.22 16.23 -9.74
C PRO A 55 8.71 17.11 -10.89
N GLY A 56 7.50 16.82 -11.39
CA GLY A 56 6.91 17.48 -12.57
C GLY A 56 7.21 16.79 -13.91
N ALA A 57 8.07 15.76 -13.96
CA ALA A 57 8.18 14.94 -15.15
C ALA A 57 6.91 14.13 -15.40
N ALA A 58 6.50 14.01 -16.66
CA ALA A 58 5.32 13.21 -17.02
C ALA A 58 5.56 11.70 -16.80
N LEU A 59 4.49 10.96 -16.51
CA LEU A 59 4.47 9.49 -16.43
C LEU A 59 5.45 8.91 -15.38
N ARG A 60 5.65 9.61 -14.28
CA ARG A 60 6.56 9.18 -13.20
C ARG A 60 6.08 7.87 -12.56
N ALA A 61 4.79 7.75 -12.28
CA ALA A 61 4.23 6.54 -11.67
C ALA A 61 4.45 5.31 -12.55
N GLY A 62 4.23 5.43 -13.87
CA GLY A 62 4.51 4.37 -14.84
C GLY A 62 6.01 4.01 -14.92
N ALA A 63 6.91 4.98 -14.78
CA ALA A 63 8.34 4.72 -14.76
C ALA A 63 8.76 3.87 -13.56
N TRP A 64 8.32 4.21 -12.36
CA TRP A 64 8.60 3.43 -11.15
C TRP A 64 7.94 2.04 -11.18
N LEU A 65 6.70 1.98 -11.68
CA LEU A 65 6.01 0.70 -11.82
C LEU A 65 6.75 -0.24 -12.76
N ARG A 66 7.25 0.28 -13.89
CA ARG A 66 8.05 -0.49 -14.86
C ARG A 66 9.28 -1.10 -14.19
N GLU A 67 10.02 -0.31 -13.38
CA GLU A 67 11.18 -0.80 -12.63
C GLU A 67 10.79 -1.89 -11.64
N CYS A 68 9.73 -1.67 -10.83
CA CYS A 68 9.27 -2.63 -9.84
C CYS A 68 8.80 -3.94 -10.49
N VAL A 69 8.08 -3.88 -11.61
CA VAL A 69 7.60 -5.07 -12.34
C VAL A 69 8.77 -5.88 -12.88
N ALA A 70 9.74 -5.22 -13.54
CA ALA A 70 10.92 -5.89 -14.06
C ALA A 70 11.74 -6.59 -12.96
N GLU A 71 11.94 -5.89 -11.84
CA GLU A 71 12.66 -6.41 -10.69
C GLU A 71 11.93 -7.58 -10.01
N ALA A 72 10.62 -7.48 -9.81
CA ALA A 72 9.82 -8.54 -9.19
C ALA A 72 9.84 -9.81 -10.04
N LEU A 73 9.66 -9.70 -11.35
CA LEU A 73 9.74 -10.85 -12.28
C LEU A 73 11.13 -11.51 -12.28
N ALA A 74 12.18 -10.69 -12.30
CA ALA A 74 13.56 -11.20 -12.27
C ALA A 74 13.85 -11.96 -10.97
N ARG A 75 13.41 -11.44 -9.81
CA ARG A 75 13.58 -12.08 -8.50
C ARG A 75 12.73 -13.34 -8.36
N ALA A 76 11.52 -13.36 -8.94
CA ALA A 76 10.64 -14.52 -8.97
C ALA A 76 11.13 -15.61 -9.91
N ALA A 77 12.09 -15.33 -10.80
CA ALA A 77 12.52 -16.18 -11.91
C ALA A 77 11.34 -16.58 -12.84
N VAL A 78 10.38 -15.68 -13.03
CA VAL A 78 9.22 -15.85 -13.91
C VAL A 78 9.48 -15.17 -15.25
N ASP A 79 9.48 -15.94 -16.34
CA ASP A 79 9.51 -15.43 -17.70
C ASP A 79 8.08 -15.26 -18.22
N PRO A 80 7.59 -14.02 -18.47
CA PRO A 80 6.21 -13.79 -18.92
C PRO A 80 5.89 -14.36 -20.32
N ARG A 81 6.90 -14.86 -21.06
CA ARG A 81 6.72 -15.56 -22.34
C ARG A 81 6.44 -17.05 -22.16
N ARG A 82 6.57 -17.56 -20.94
CA ARG A 82 6.35 -18.98 -20.62
C ARG A 82 5.09 -19.12 -19.77
N GLY A 83 4.06 -19.72 -20.33
CA GLY A 83 2.77 -19.86 -19.69
C GLY A 83 1.90 -18.60 -19.79
N ARG A 84 0.78 -18.60 -19.10
CA ARG A 84 -0.17 -17.48 -19.04
C ARG A 84 0.17 -16.58 -17.85
N VAL A 85 0.95 -15.55 -18.07
CA VAL A 85 1.26 -14.52 -17.06
C VAL A 85 0.40 -13.28 -17.31
N VAL A 86 -0.34 -12.85 -16.28
CA VAL A 86 -1.26 -11.70 -16.29
C VAL A 86 -0.68 -10.61 -15.39
N ALA A 87 -0.92 -9.34 -15.70
CA ALA A 87 -0.62 -8.24 -14.82
C ALA A 87 -1.90 -7.52 -14.37
N LEU A 88 -2.03 -7.31 -13.05
CA LEU A 88 -3.09 -6.53 -12.42
C LEU A 88 -2.47 -5.30 -11.77
N VAL A 89 -2.93 -4.11 -12.13
CA VAL A 89 -2.34 -2.86 -11.65
C VAL A 89 -3.36 -2.06 -10.86
N GLY A 90 -3.11 -1.93 -9.55
CA GLY A 90 -3.88 -1.09 -8.64
C GLY A 90 -3.43 0.37 -8.69
N THR A 91 -4.37 1.32 -8.70
CA THR A 91 -4.04 2.75 -8.66
C THR A 91 -5.23 3.55 -8.11
N GLY A 92 -4.92 4.67 -7.47
CA GLY A 92 -5.93 5.68 -7.10
C GLY A 92 -6.09 6.76 -8.16
N LEU A 93 -5.02 7.13 -8.84
CA LEU A 93 -4.94 8.35 -9.65
C LEU A 93 -4.52 8.10 -11.10
N ARG A 94 -3.98 6.92 -11.42
CA ARG A 94 -3.37 6.63 -12.73
C ARG A 94 -2.28 7.68 -13.07
N GLU A 95 -2.16 8.06 -14.33
CA GLU A 95 -1.25 9.13 -14.77
C GLU A 95 -1.96 10.50 -14.82
N LEU A 96 -2.80 10.80 -13.83
CA LEU A 96 -3.53 12.07 -13.75
C LEU A 96 -2.58 13.28 -13.76
N ALA A 97 -1.38 13.16 -13.17
CA ALA A 97 -0.37 14.22 -13.21
C ALA A 97 -0.01 14.62 -14.66
N ALA A 98 0.02 13.68 -15.61
CA ALA A 98 0.28 13.99 -17.02
C ALA A 98 -0.89 14.74 -17.68
N VAL A 99 -2.12 14.54 -17.23
CA VAL A 99 -3.29 15.30 -17.68
C VAL A 99 -3.26 16.72 -17.11
N GLU A 100 -2.87 16.88 -15.85
CA GLU A 100 -2.70 18.18 -15.21
C GLU A 100 -1.55 18.98 -15.86
N GLU A 101 -0.46 18.30 -16.22
CA GLU A 101 0.68 18.91 -16.92
C GLU A 101 0.26 19.48 -18.30
N LEU A 102 -0.60 18.77 -19.04
CA LEU A 102 -1.19 19.30 -20.27
C LEU A 102 -1.92 20.63 -20.03
N ALA A 103 -2.68 20.73 -18.93
CA ALA A 103 -3.40 21.97 -18.60
C ALA A 103 -2.47 23.11 -18.15
N LEU A 104 -1.31 22.80 -17.57
CA LEU A 104 -0.36 23.79 -17.05
C LEU A 104 0.62 24.27 -18.13
N THR A 105 1.09 23.40 -19.01
CA THR A 105 2.20 23.67 -19.94
C THR A 105 1.84 23.50 -21.40
N GLY A 106 0.69 22.88 -21.70
CA GLY A 106 0.32 22.48 -23.06
C GLY A 106 1.02 21.20 -23.55
N ALA A 107 1.84 20.56 -22.71
CA ALA A 107 2.54 19.32 -23.07
C ALA A 107 1.57 18.14 -23.16
N ALA A 108 1.33 17.64 -24.38
CA ALA A 108 0.41 16.52 -24.60
C ALA A 108 1.06 15.17 -24.36
N THR A 109 0.34 14.29 -23.66
CA THR A 109 0.67 12.87 -23.55
C THR A 109 -0.35 12.05 -24.36
N ALA A 110 0.13 11.04 -25.09
CA ALA A 110 -0.76 10.15 -25.83
C ALA A 110 -1.77 9.48 -24.88
N PRO A 111 -3.08 9.49 -25.19
CA PRO A 111 -4.11 8.94 -24.31
C PRO A 111 -3.86 7.49 -23.88
N SER A 112 -3.26 6.67 -24.75
CA SER A 112 -2.88 5.29 -24.45
C SER A 112 -1.85 5.17 -23.34
N ARG A 113 -1.12 6.22 -23.00
CA ARG A 113 -0.10 6.25 -21.93
C ARG A 113 -0.64 6.80 -20.62
N LEU A 114 -1.89 7.24 -20.55
CA LEU A 114 -2.54 7.74 -19.33
C LEU A 114 -2.98 6.60 -18.39
N HIS A 115 -2.69 5.36 -18.76
CA HIS A 115 -2.83 4.18 -17.93
C HIS A 115 -1.56 3.32 -18.00
N PHE A 116 -1.40 2.37 -17.08
CA PHE A 116 -0.12 1.67 -16.90
C PHE A 116 0.15 0.53 -17.88
N GLY A 117 -0.81 0.15 -18.73
CA GLY A 117 -0.65 -0.95 -19.68
C GLY A 117 0.64 -0.88 -20.51
N PRO A 118 0.97 0.24 -21.17
CA PRO A 118 2.23 0.37 -21.93
C PRO A 118 3.48 0.19 -21.03
N ALA A 119 3.55 0.87 -19.89
CA ALA A 119 4.71 0.80 -19.00
C ALA A 119 4.97 -0.63 -18.50
N VAL A 120 3.91 -1.37 -18.17
CA VAL A 120 4.00 -2.76 -17.71
C VAL A 120 4.39 -3.70 -18.85
N ARG A 121 3.86 -3.52 -20.05
CA ARG A 121 4.26 -4.31 -21.23
C ARG A 121 5.69 -4.04 -21.67
N ASP A 122 6.18 -2.80 -21.50
CA ASP A 122 7.59 -2.46 -21.74
C ASP A 122 8.53 -3.19 -20.77
N ALA A 123 8.11 -3.34 -19.50
CA ALA A 123 8.86 -4.10 -18.49
C ALA A 123 8.80 -5.62 -18.71
N ALA A 124 7.67 -6.11 -19.18
CA ALA A 124 7.36 -7.53 -19.28
C ALA A 124 6.73 -7.89 -20.63
N PRO A 125 7.53 -7.90 -21.71
CA PRO A 125 7.04 -8.35 -23.02
C PRO A 125 6.64 -9.83 -22.93
N GLY A 126 5.42 -10.14 -23.38
CA GLY A 126 4.89 -11.51 -23.33
C GLY A 126 3.75 -11.72 -22.34
N LEU A 127 3.41 -10.70 -21.54
CA LEU A 127 2.21 -10.74 -20.71
C LEU A 127 0.96 -11.00 -21.55
N ALA A 128 0.16 -11.98 -21.14
CA ALA A 128 -1.09 -12.32 -21.80
C ALA A 128 -2.09 -11.16 -21.71
N GLU A 129 -2.18 -10.52 -20.54
CA GLU A 129 -3.12 -9.43 -20.27
C GLU A 129 -2.55 -8.43 -19.26
N VAL A 130 -2.99 -7.17 -19.36
CA VAL A 130 -2.73 -6.13 -18.36
C VAL A 130 -4.04 -5.44 -18.04
N VAL A 131 -4.50 -5.56 -16.79
CA VAL A 131 -5.74 -4.97 -16.28
C VAL A 131 -5.42 -3.91 -15.25
N THR A 132 -6.05 -2.73 -15.34
CA THR A 132 -5.92 -1.65 -14.36
C THR A 132 -7.16 -1.60 -13.48
N ILE A 133 -6.95 -1.62 -12.16
CA ILE A 133 -7.97 -1.55 -11.12
C ILE A 133 -7.85 -0.19 -10.43
N ALA A 134 -8.79 0.72 -10.72
CA ALA A 134 -8.82 2.06 -10.11
C ALA A 134 -9.82 2.05 -8.94
N ASN A 135 -9.36 1.67 -7.75
CA ASN A 135 -10.19 1.46 -6.57
C ASN A 135 -9.60 2.17 -5.33
N ALA A 136 -9.26 3.44 -5.49
CA ALA A 136 -8.71 4.32 -4.47
C ALA A 136 -7.52 3.68 -3.71
N CYS A 137 -7.42 3.94 -2.40
CA CYS A 137 -6.26 3.55 -1.58
C CYS A 137 -6.16 2.04 -1.32
N SER A 138 -7.22 1.27 -1.56
CA SER A 138 -7.24 -0.19 -1.43
C SER A 138 -7.02 -0.93 -2.76
N ALA A 139 -6.77 -0.20 -3.87
CA ALA A 139 -6.67 -0.77 -5.22
C ALA A 139 -5.64 -1.90 -5.32
N GLY A 140 -4.46 -1.76 -4.69
CA GLY A 140 -3.46 -2.83 -4.63
C GLY A 140 -3.96 -4.09 -3.92
N GLY A 141 -4.75 -3.94 -2.85
CA GLY A 141 -5.37 -5.07 -2.14
C GLY A 141 -6.43 -5.79 -2.98
N HIS A 142 -7.25 -5.04 -3.73
CA HIS A 142 -8.23 -5.61 -4.65
C HIS A 142 -7.54 -6.35 -5.82
N ALA A 143 -6.45 -5.79 -6.35
CA ALA A 143 -5.63 -6.46 -7.35
C ALA A 143 -5.03 -7.77 -6.82
N LEU A 144 -4.61 -7.78 -5.55
CA LEU A 144 -4.07 -8.97 -4.89
C LEU A 144 -5.14 -10.06 -4.70
N ALA A 145 -6.36 -9.68 -4.28
CA ALA A 145 -7.48 -10.62 -4.18
C ALA A 145 -7.79 -11.29 -5.53
N LEU A 146 -7.90 -10.49 -6.59
CA LEU A 146 -8.15 -11.01 -7.94
C LEU A 146 -6.98 -11.88 -8.44
N ALA A 147 -5.73 -11.52 -8.10
CA ALA A 147 -4.57 -12.33 -8.47
C ALA A 147 -4.63 -13.74 -7.85
N GLN A 148 -5.00 -13.80 -6.56
CA GLN A 148 -5.20 -15.09 -5.88
C GLN A 148 -6.30 -15.91 -6.53
N ASP A 149 -7.44 -15.28 -6.86
CA ASP A 149 -8.56 -15.96 -7.51
C ASP A 149 -8.17 -16.50 -8.91
N LEU A 150 -7.40 -15.74 -9.72
CA LEU A 150 -6.94 -16.17 -11.05
C LEU A 150 -5.98 -17.36 -10.98
N VAL A 151 -5.08 -17.36 -10.00
CA VAL A 151 -4.12 -18.45 -9.79
C VAL A 151 -4.83 -19.68 -9.27
N ASP A 152 -5.75 -19.53 -8.30
CA ASP A 152 -6.53 -20.62 -7.72
C ASP A 152 -7.46 -21.30 -8.75
N ALA A 153 -8.04 -20.51 -9.66
CA ALA A 153 -8.88 -20.99 -10.75
C ALA A 153 -8.08 -21.65 -11.90
N GLY A 154 -6.74 -21.58 -11.88
CA GLY A 154 -5.90 -22.03 -13.00
C GLY A 154 -6.00 -21.17 -14.26
N GLU A 155 -6.53 -19.93 -14.11
CA GLU A 155 -6.67 -18.96 -15.21
C GLU A 155 -5.36 -18.20 -15.49
N ALA A 156 -4.37 -18.30 -14.59
CA ALA A 156 -3.03 -17.77 -14.77
C ALA A 156 -1.99 -18.66 -14.08
N ASP A 157 -0.85 -18.89 -14.74
CA ASP A 157 0.29 -19.61 -14.16
C ASP A 157 1.07 -18.71 -13.18
N ALA A 158 1.01 -17.40 -13.38
CA ALA A 158 1.52 -16.39 -12.47
C ALA A 158 0.79 -15.05 -12.71
N VAL A 159 0.66 -14.24 -11.66
CA VAL A 159 0.10 -12.90 -11.75
C VAL A 159 1.07 -11.88 -11.19
N VAL A 160 1.42 -10.88 -12.01
CA VAL A 160 2.15 -9.70 -11.55
C VAL A 160 1.13 -8.71 -10.97
N VAL A 161 1.17 -8.48 -9.68
CA VAL A 161 0.35 -7.47 -9.00
C VAL A 161 1.20 -6.23 -8.83
N GLY A 162 0.92 -5.20 -9.63
CA GLY A 162 1.59 -3.91 -9.55
C GLY A 162 0.68 -2.85 -8.94
N ALA A 163 1.27 -1.80 -8.37
CA ALA A 163 0.55 -0.58 -8.04
C ALA A 163 1.49 0.62 -8.05
N ALA A 164 0.99 1.78 -8.50
CA ALA A 164 1.76 3.02 -8.50
C ALA A 164 0.85 4.23 -8.48
N ASP A 165 1.31 5.27 -7.79
CA ASP A 165 0.71 6.61 -7.85
C ASP A 165 1.78 7.68 -7.61
N THR A 166 1.56 8.86 -8.19
CA THR A 166 2.33 10.07 -7.93
C THR A 166 1.43 11.16 -7.37
N MET A 167 2.00 12.23 -6.84
CA MET A 167 1.24 13.38 -6.37
C MET A 167 0.63 14.13 -7.55
N THR A 168 -0.64 14.52 -7.41
CA THR A 168 -1.37 15.32 -8.38
C THR A 168 -1.81 16.64 -7.73
N ALA A 169 -1.90 17.70 -8.52
CA ALA A 169 -2.33 19.02 -8.03
C ALA A 169 -3.76 18.96 -7.45
N SER A 170 -4.66 18.21 -8.08
CA SER A 170 -6.04 18.05 -7.62
C SER A 170 -6.13 17.35 -6.26
N MET A 171 -5.35 16.28 -6.03
CA MET A 171 -5.30 15.60 -4.74
C MET A 171 -4.65 16.44 -3.65
N LEU A 172 -3.56 17.14 -3.97
CA LEU A 172 -2.93 18.08 -3.05
C LEU A 172 -3.89 19.21 -2.68
N ALA A 173 -4.62 19.77 -3.63
CA ALA A 173 -5.63 20.79 -3.39
C ALA A 173 -6.78 20.26 -2.50
N MET A 174 -7.24 19.04 -2.73
CA MET A 174 -8.28 18.41 -1.90
C MET A 174 -7.80 18.26 -0.45
N ILE A 175 -6.59 17.72 -0.24
CA ILE A 175 -6.02 17.58 1.11
C ILE A 175 -5.87 18.94 1.79
N GLY A 176 -5.33 19.93 1.09
CA GLY A 176 -5.17 21.28 1.62
C GLY A 176 -6.49 21.98 1.94
N LYS A 177 -7.58 21.64 1.22
CA LYS A 177 -8.91 22.21 1.47
C LYS A 177 -9.55 21.63 2.72
N VAL A 178 -9.35 20.37 3.03
CA VAL A 178 -9.97 19.72 4.19
C VAL A 178 -9.15 19.83 5.47
N ALA A 179 -7.86 20.17 5.37
CA ALA A 179 -7.00 20.38 6.52
C ALA A 179 -7.12 21.83 7.04
N PRO A 180 -7.51 22.06 8.29
CA PRO A 180 -7.61 23.42 8.85
C PRO A 180 -6.24 24.12 8.94
N THR A 181 -5.18 23.34 9.14
CA THR A 181 -3.78 23.80 9.14
C THR A 181 -2.94 22.86 8.30
N PRO A 182 -1.88 23.34 7.61
CA PRO A 182 -0.99 22.45 6.87
C PRO A 182 -0.39 21.37 7.77
N THR A 183 -0.47 20.13 7.34
CA THR A 183 0.19 19.00 7.99
C THR A 183 1.68 19.03 7.69
N ALA A 184 2.53 18.99 8.72
CA ALA A 184 3.99 18.98 8.56
C ALA A 184 4.54 17.56 8.35
N GLN A 185 3.91 16.56 8.97
CA GLN A 185 4.28 15.14 8.89
C GLN A 185 3.06 14.28 9.17
N VAL A 186 2.94 13.15 8.50
CA VAL A 186 1.94 12.14 8.86
C VAL A 186 2.32 11.50 10.20
N ARG A 187 1.40 11.51 11.15
CA ARG A 187 1.57 10.95 12.51
C ARG A 187 0.47 9.90 12.77
N PRO A 188 0.63 8.67 12.29
CA PRO A 188 -0.40 7.65 12.46
C PRO A 188 -0.64 7.38 13.94
N PHE A 189 -1.91 7.33 14.34
CA PHE A 189 -2.37 7.02 15.69
C PHE A 189 -1.87 7.95 16.80
N ASP A 190 -1.25 9.06 16.45
CA ASP A 190 -0.78 10.04 17.43
C ASP A 190 -1.91 10.98 17.85
N ARG A 191 -1.91 11.42 19.11
CA ARG A 191 -2.89 12.37 19.66
C ARG A 191 -2.88 13.69 18.90
N ASP A 192 -1.68 14.19 18.56
CA ASP A 192 -1.47 15.47 17.88
C ASP A 192 -1.38 15.33 16.36
N ARG A 193 -2.01 14.28 15.79
CA ARG A 193 -2.10 14.11 14.34
C ARG A 193 -2.90 15.24 13.70
N THR A 194 -2.46 15.73 12.56
CA THR A 194 -3.08 16.87 11.87
C THR A 194 -3.64 16.51 10.49
N GLY A 195 -3.40 15.29 10.00
CA GLY A 195 -3.92 14.85 8.73
C GLY A 195 -2.94 14.01 7.92
N VAL A 196 -3.34 13.68 6.71
CA VAL A 196 -2.56 12.91 5.75
C VAL A 196 -1.70 13.81 4.87
N LEU A 197 -0.54 13.32 4.46
CA LEU A 197 0.24 13.85 3.33
C LEU A 197 0.43 12.74 2.29
N LEU A 198 0.42 13.14 1.03
CA LEU A 198 0.70 12.21 -0.06
C LEU A 198 2.17 11.76 -0.05
N GLY A 199 2.36 10.53 -0.47
CA GLY A 199 3.63 9.94 -0.83
C GLY A 199 3.59 9.48 -2.29
N GLU A 200 4.75 9.37 -2.89
CA GLU A 200 4.95 8.82 -4.22
C GLU A 200 5.56 7.43 -4.11
N GLY A 201 5.15 6.51 -4.95
CA GLY A 201 5.73 5.19 -4.95
C GLY A 201 5.12 4.22 -5.94
N ALA A 202 5.80 3.10 -6.06
CA ALA A 202 5.34 1.93 -6.78
C ALA A 202 5.73 0.66 -6.04
N ALA A 203 4.93 -0.38 -6.20
CA ALA A 203 5.25 -1.73 -5.74
C ALA A 203 4.83 -2.74 -6.80
N ALA A 204 5.50 -3.89 -6.81
CA ALA A 204 5.10 -5.05 -7.60
C ALA A 204 5.39 -6.33 -6.83
N LEU A 205 4.50 -7.31 -6.97
CA LEU A 205 4.64 -8.65 -6.44
C LEU A 205 4.33 -9.66 -7.55
N VAL A 206 4.87 -10.86 -7.42
CA VAL A 206 4.54 -11.98 -8.30
C VAL A 206 3.82 -13.04 -7.47
N VAL A 207 2.55 -13.26 -7.77
CA VAL A 207 1.69 -14.27 -7.13
C VAL A 207 1.68 -15.51 -8.02
N VAL A 208 1.92 -16.67 -7.40
CA VAL A 208 2.03 -17.98 -8.07
C VAL A 208 1.22 -19.03 -7.31
N PRO A 209 0.87 -20.17 -7.94
CA PRO A 209 0.17 -21.26 -7.27
C PRO A 209 0.92 -21.78 -6.03
N GLU A 210 0.21 -22.43 -5.12
CA GLU A 210 0.78 -22.98 -3.89
C GLU A 210 1.82 -24.10 -4.14
N ASP A 211 1.73 -24.79 -5.25
CA ASP A 211 2.67 -25.83 -5.67
C ASP A 211 3.91 -25.30 -6.42
N TRP A 212 4.08 -23.97 -6.44
CA TRP A 212 5.25 -23.33 -7.03
C TRP A 212 6.55 -23.79 -6.36
N THR A 213 7.53 -24.21 -7.16
CA THR A 213 8.82 -24.74 -6.67
C THR A 213 9.97 -23.74 -6.74
N GLY A 214 9.72 -22.55 -7.27
CA GLY A 214 10.69 -21.47 -7.36
C GLY A 214 10.80 -20.65 -6.06
N PRO A 215 11.45 -19.45 -6.12
CA PRO A 215 11.56 -18.56 -4.97
C PRO A 215 10.20 -18.20 -4.39
N ALA A 216 10.13 -18.05 -3.05
CA ALA A 216 8.97 -17.52 -2.34
C ALA A 216 9.42 -16.66 -1.17
N VAL A 217 8.75 -15.52 -0.98
CA VAL A 217 9.02 -14.55 0.10
C VAL A 217 7.87 -14.48 1.11
N GLY A 218 6.74 -15.12 0.81
CA GLY A 218 5.58 -15.21 1.70
C GLY A 218 4.49 -16.09 1.12
N ARG A 219 3.54 -16.44 1.97
CA ARG A 219 2.33 -17.18 1.60
C ARG A 219 1.13 -16.27 1.78
N LEU A 220 0.43 -15.99 0.70
CA LEU A 220 -0.82 -15.22 0.66
C LEU A 220 -1.96 -16.15 1.06
N LEU A 221 -2.52 -15.94 2.23
CA LEU A 221 -3.60 -16.78 2.75
C LEU A 221 -4.95 -16.36 2.18
N ALA A 222 -5.28 -15.08 2.31
CA ALA A 222 -6.51 -14.52 1.77
C ALA A 222 -6.46 -12.99 1.78
N THR A 223 -7.26 -12.38 0.90
CA THR A 223 -7.64 -10.97 1.01
C THR A 223 -9.15 -10.89 1.17
N GLY A 224 -9.60 -10.38 2.32
CA GLY A 224 -11.00 -10.08 2.61
C GLY A 224 -11.36 -8.70 2.08
N LEU A 225 -12.54 -8.58 1.50
CA LEU A 225 -13.02 -7.36 0.86
C LEU A 225 -14.36 -6.91 1.44
N SER A 226 -14.59 -5.60 1.48
CA SER A 226 -15.91 -5.03 1.74
C SER A 226 -16.07 -3.68 1.05
N CYS A 227 -17.33 -3.27 0.89
CA CYS A 227 -17.68 -1.91 0.49
C CYS A 227 -18.70 -1.35 1.51
N ASP A 228 -18.40 -0.19 2.09
CA ASP A 228 -19.22 0.43 3.14
C ASP A 228 -20.49 1.07 2.55
N ALA A 229 -20.33 1.81 1.45
CA ALA A 229 -21.38 2.56 0.76
C ALA A 229 -22.15 3.55 1.67
N VAL A 230 -21.47 4.07 2.72
CA VAL A 230 -22.07 4.97 3.72
C VAL A 230 -21.70 6.43 3.46
N HIS A 231 -20.44 6.69 3.14
CA HIS A 231 -19.90 8.05 2.93
C HIS A 231 -18.72 8.00 1.95
N GLU A 232 -18.51 9.07 1.17
CA GLU A 232 -17.45 9.11 0.16
C GLU A 232 -16.03 9.09 0.72
N THR A 233 -15.83 9.58 1.97
CA THR A 233 -14.47 9.69 2.55
C THR A 233 -14.35 9.20 3.99
N ALA A 234 -15.45 9.16 4.75
CA ALA A 234 -15.41 8.68 6.13
C ALA A 234 -15.45 7.14 6.16
N PRO A 235 -14.51 6.50 6.90
CA PRO A 235 -14.51 5.06 7.05
C PRO A 235 -15.69 4.59 7.93
N ASP A 236 -16.23 3.42 7.62
CA ASP A 236 -17.26 2.77 8.41
C ASP A 236 -16.67 1.63 9.24
N LEU A 237 -16.92 1.67 10.56
CA LEU A 237 -16.44 0.66 11.50
C LEU A 237 -16.93 -0.76 11.14
N ASP A 238 -18.20 -0.89 10.78
CA ASP A 238 -18.78 -2.20 10.45
C ASP A 238 -18.24 -2.73 9.11
N GLY A 239 -17.99 -1.84 8.14
CA GLY A 239 -17.36 -2.19 6.88
C GLY A 239 -15.95 -2.71 7.06
N ILE A 240 -15.12 -2.01 7.81
CA ILE A 240 -13.76 -2.46 8.14
C ILE A 240 -13.81 -3.83 8.84
N CYS A 241 -14.68 -4.00 9.85
CA CYS A 241 -14.84 -5.28 10.53
C CYS A 241 -15.32 -6.40 9.59
N ARG A 242 -16.15 -6.09 8.57
CA ARG A 242 -16.55 -7.08 7.56
C ARG A 242 -15.36 -7.56 6.75
N ALA A 243 -14.50 -6.64 6.26
CA ALA A 243 -13.29 -7.01 5.52
C ALA A 243 -12.33 -7.87 6.35
N MET A 244 -12.13 -7.53 7.64
CA MET A 244 -11.32 -8.34 8.55
C MET A 244 -11.88 -9.76 8.72
N ARG A 245 -13.19 -9.89 9.01
CA ARG A 245 -13.83 -11.19 9.19
C ARG A 245 -13.83 -12.02 7.92
N ASP A 246 -14.02 -11.40 6.76
CA ASP A 246 -13.94 -12.08 5.46
C ASP A 246 -12.53 -12.64 5.22
N ALA A 247 -11.46 -11.87 5.52
CA ALA A 247 -10.09 -12.34 5.42
C ALA A 247 -9.82 -13.56 6.31
N TRP A 248 -10.26 -13.53 7.56
CA TRP A 248 -10.10 -14.66 8.49
C TRP A 248 -10.90 -15.89 8.05
N ALA A 249 -12.15 -15.70 7.67
CA ALA A 249 -13.00 -16.79 7.19
C ALA A 249 -12.41 -17.47 5.94
N ARG A 250 -11.93 -16.69 4.97
CA ARG A 250 -11.32 -17.21 3.72
C ARG A 250 -9.98 -17.90 3.96
N SER A 251 -9.19 -17.41 4.92
CA SER A 251 -7.87 -17.97 5.23
C SER A 251 -7.90 -19.22 6.12
N GLY A 252 -9.01 -19.48 6.81
CA GLY A 252 -9.09 -20.50 7.85
C GLY A 252 -8.26 -20.16 9.11
N ARG A 253 -7.80 -18.89 9.25
CA ARG A 253 -7.10 -18.38 10.43
C ARG A 253 -8.04 -17.60 11.31
N GLY A 254 -7.88 -17.71 12.63
CA GLY A 254 -8.63 -16.91 13.59
C GLY A 254 -7.91 -15.60 13.94
N PRO A 255 -8.65 -14.58 14.44
CA PRO A 255 -8.08 -13.30 14.86
C PRO A 255 -7.05 -13.45 15.99
N GLU A 256 -7.13 -14.51 16.80
CA GLU A 256 -6.19 -14.83 17.88
C GLU A 256 -4.80 -15.24 17.39
N GLN A 257 -4.67 -15.61 16.12
CA GLN A 257 -3.40 -16.02 15.51
C GLN A 257 -2.62 -14.86 14.92
N VAL A 258 -3.23 -13.68 14.76
CA VAL A 258 -2.58 -12.49 14.19
C VAL A 258 -1.51 -11.96 15.16
N ASP A 259 -0.26 -11.96 14.72
CA ASP A 259 0.90 -11.46 15.49
C ASP A 259 1.25 -10.01 15.17
N LEU A 260 0.98 -9.58 13.95
CA LEU A 260 1.31 -8.27 13.43
C LEU A 260 0.15 -7.68 12.65
N VAL A 261 -0.14 -6.40 12.86
CA VAL A 261 -0.97 -5.58 11.97
C VAL A 261 -0.10 -4.50 11.36
N VAL A 262 0.01 -4.49 10.03
CA VAL A 262 0.48 -3.32 9.28
C VAL A 262 -0.75 -2.51 8.92
N ALA A 263 -0.98 -1.48 9.72
CA ALA A 263 -2.21 -0.71 9.71
C ALA A 263 -2.34 0.23 8.51
N HIS A 264 -3.58 0.64 8.21
CA HIS A 264 -3.81 1.71 7.23
C HIS A 264 -3.25 3.03 7.72
N GLY A 265 -3.53 3.45 8.95
CA GLY A 265 -2.84 4.51 9.69
C GLY A 265 -2.54 5.78 8.91
N THR A 266 -3.54 6.61 8.64
CA THR A 266 -3.40 7.80 7.79
C THR A 266 -2.99 9.07 8.54
N GLY A 267 -3.02 9.07 9.86
CA GLY A 267 -2.81 10.27 10.68
C GLY A 267 -4.00 11.24 10.62
N THR A 268 -5.18 10.78 10.23
CA THR A 268 -6.38 11.62 10.10
C THR A 268 -7.31 11.49 11.31
N ALA A 269 -8.15 12.51 11.49
CA ALA A 269 -9.11 12.56 12.60
C ALA A 269 -10.20 11.47 12.50
N LEU A 270 -10.50 10.97 11.29
CA LEU A 270 -11.56 9.99 11.09
C LEU A 270 -11.02 8.55 11.01
N ASN A 271 -9.98 8.31 10.20
CA ASN A 271 -9.50 6.95 9.97
C ASN A 271 -8.92 6.32 11.23
N ASP A 272 -8.00 7.02 11.90
CA ASP A 272 -7.21 6.39 12.97
C ASP A 272 -8.06 5.95 14.16
N PRO A 273 -9.04 6.75 14.66
CA PRO A 273 -9.96 6.28 15.69
C PRO A 273 -10.85 5.12 15.23
N THR A 274 -11.36 5.17 13.99
CA THR A 274 -12.20 4.11 13.44
C THR A 274 -11.41 2.80 13.26
N GLU A 275 -10.17 2.88 12.80
CA GLU A 275 -9.29 1.70 12.70
C GLU A 275 -8.96 1.13 14.08
N CYS A 276 -8.67 1.97 15.08
CA CYS A 276 -8.49 1.53 16.47
C CYS A 276 -9.73 0.79 17.00
N ALA A 277 -10.91 1.38 16.80
CA ALA A 277 -12.17 0.75 17.22
C ALA A 277 -12.42 -0.59 16.53
N ALA A 278 -12.08 -0.72 15.23
CA ALA A 278 -12.19 -1.96 14.50
C ALA A 278 -11.21 -3.03 15.02
N LEU A 279 -9.96 -2.65 15.28
CA LEU A 279 -8.95 -3.56 15.84
C LEU A 279 -9.35 -4.04 17.25
N LEU A 280 -9.78 -3.15 18.13
CA LEU A 280 -10.26 -3.50 19.47
C LEU A 280 -11.50 -4.41 19.45
N ARG A 281 -12.43 -4.16 18.52
CA ARG A 281 -13.66 -4.94 18.38
C ARG A 281 -13.43 -6.33 17.81
N CYS A 282 -12.45 -6.46 16.91
CA CYS A 282 -12.27 -7.65 16.08
C CYS A 282 -11.12 -8.54 16.55
N LEU A 283 -10.13 -8.00 17.27
CA LEU A 283 -8.97 -8.74 17.79
C LEU A 283 -9.13 -8.98 19.30
N PRO A 284 -9.47 -10.20 19.72
CA PRO A 284 -9.97 -10.44 21.08
C PRO A 284 -8.91 -10.45 22.19
N ARG A 285 -7.63 -10.29 21.88
CA ARG A 285 -6.56 -10.37 22.89
C ARG A 285 -5.98 -8.99 23.21
N PRO A 286 -6.13 -8.48 24.46
CA PRO A 286 -5.40 -7.31 24.91
C PRO A 286 -3.88 -7.52 24.76
N GLY A 287 -3.17 -6.54 24.23
CA GLY A 287 -1.72 -6.55 24.10
C GLY A 287 -1.13 -7.37 22.94
N ALA A 288 -1.96 -7.99 22.11
CA ALA A 288 -1.57 -8.62 20.84
C ALA A 288 -2.61 -8.29 19.77
N PRO A 289 -2.24 -8.09 18.50
CA PRO A 289 -0.91 -8.13 17.89
C PRO A 289 -0.08 -6.86 18.11
N LEU A 290 1.19 -6.88 17.63
CA LEU A 290 1.98 -5.66 17.43
C LEU A 290 1.38 -4.86 16.27
N ILE A 291 1.32 -3.54 16.42
CA ILE A 291 0.77 -2.65 15.38
C ILE A 291 1.87 -1.70 14.90
N THR A 292 2.11 -1.69 13.59
CA THR A 292 2.94 -0.71 12.91
C THR A 292 2.17 -0.02 11.78
N ALA A 293 2.69 1.11 11.31
CA ALA A 293 2.13 1.87 10.19
C ALA A 293 3.25 2.55 9.39
N VAL A 294 3.16 2.49 8.08
CA VAL A 294 4.22 2.90 7.15
C VAL A 294 4.13 4.38 6.76
N LYS A 295 2.93 4.97 6.82
CA LYS A 295 2.66 6.31 6.27
C LYS A 295 3.38 7.45 6.98
N GLY A 296 3.76 7.30 8.25
CA GLY A 296 4.61 8.28 8.92
C GLY A 296 6.00 8.44 8.31
N ALA A 297 6.49 7.38 7.67
CA ALA A 297 7.80 7.33 7.03
C ALA A 297 7.77 7.70 5.54
N VAL A 298 6.74 7.25 4.78
CA VAL A 298 6.71 7.35 3.32
C VAL A 298 5.50 8.10 2.77
N GLY A 299 4.62 8.61 3.64
CA GLY A 299 3.37 9.24 3.24
C GLY A 299 2.33 8.24 2.73
N HIS A 300 1.22 8.77 2.23
CA HIS A 300 0.16 7.95 1.66
C HIS A 300 0.39 7.70 0.18
N LEU A 301 0.79 6.49 -0.17
CA LEU A 301 1.12 6.06 -1.54
C LEU A 301 -0.13 5.76 -2.39
N SER A 302 -1.31 6.25 -1.99
CA SER A 302 -2.58 6.06 -2.71
C SER A 302 -2.84 4.58 -3.04
N GLY A 303 -3.10 4.20 -4.29
CA GLY A 303 -3.36 2.82 -4.69
C GLY A 303 -2.20 1.84 -4.45
N ALA A 304 -0.95 2.35 -4.34
CA ALA A 304 0.22 1.54 -4.01
C ALA A 304 0.37 1.24 -2.51
N ALA A 305 -0.41 1.91 -1.63
CA ALA A 305 -0.24 1.81 -0.19
C ALA A 305 -0.42 0.38 0.35
N ALA A 306 -1.39 -0.39 -0.19
CA ALA A 306 -1.63 -1.77 0.22
C ALA A 306 -0.41 -2.67 -0.05
N LEU A 307 0.18 -2.58 -1.23
CA LEU A 307 1.34 -3.39 -1.62
C LEU A 307 2.62 -2.94 -0.90
N ALA A 308 2.77 -1.65 -0.60
CA ALA A 308 3.88 -1.16 0.21
C ALA A 308 3.79 -1.69 1.66
N ASN A 309 2.60 -1.66 2.25
CA ASN A 309 2.35 -2.27 3.57
C ASN A 309 2.65 -3.77 3.55
N LEU A 310 2.27 -4.46 2.47
CA LEU A 310 2.52 -5.90 2.30
C LEU A 310 4.02 -6.20 2.17
N ASP A 311 4.80 -5.42 1.39
CA ASP A 311 6.26 -5.58 1.33
C ASP A 311 6.91 -5.45 2.72
N VAL A 312 6.45 -4.49 3.52
CA VAL A 312 6.92 -4.33 4.91
C VAL A 312 6.50 -5.53 5.78
N ALA A 313 5.26 -6.04 5.65
CA ALA A 313 4.81 -7.23 6.37
C ALA A 313 5.67 -8.45 6.03
N LEU A 314 5.96 -8.70 4.76
CA LEU A 314 6.84 -9.78 4.31
C LEU A 314 8.25 -9.68 4.90
N ARG A 315 8.80 -8.46 4.99
CA ARG A 315 10.11 -8.23 5.61
C ARG A 315 10.07 -8.42 7.12
N CYS A 316 8.98 -8.07 7.78
CA CYS A 316 8.79 -8.36 9.22
C CYS A 316 8.75 -9.88 9.47
N LEU A 317 8.02 -10.64 8.64
CA LEU A 317 7.96 -12.10 8.70
C LEU A 317 9.35 -12.72 8.51
N ALA A 318 10.09 -12.28 7.48
CA ALA A 318 11.40 -12.81 7.16
C ALA A 318 12.47 -12.48 8.22
N SER A 319 12.44 -11.29 8.81
CA SER A 319 13.48 -10.82 9.74
C SER A 319 13.10 -10.99 11.22
N GLY A 320 11.83 -11.18 11.55
CA GLY A 320 11.29 -11.10 12.90
C GLY A 320 11.38 -9.70 13.53
N MET A 321 11.68 -8.66 12.75
CA MET A 321 11.81 -7.28 13.21
C MET A 321 10.57 -6.49 12.81
N VAL A 322 9.98 -5.76 13.74
CA VAL A 322 8.83 -4.89 13.47
C VAL A 322 9.25 -3.43 13.65
N PRO A 323 9.09 -2.59 12.62
CA PRO A 323 9.46 -1.18 12.71
C PRO A 323 8.49 -0.39 13.59
N PRO A 324 8.96 0.70 14.22
CA PRO A 324 8.09 1.61 14.96
C PRO A 324 7.11 2.33 14.02
N VAL A 325 6.00 2.80 14.59
CA VAL A 325 5.10 3.75 13.92
C VAL A 325 5.79 5.11 13.90
N VAL A 326 6.37 5.48 12.76
CA VAL A 326 7.10 6.73 12.62
C VAL A 326 6.15 7.91 12.82
N GLY A 327 6.53 8.86 13.71
CA GLY A 327 5.74 10.02 14.06
C GLY A 327 4.78 9.81 15.25
N LEU A 328 4.68 8.62 15.80
CA LEU A 328 3.87 8.32 16.99
C LEU A 328 4.68 8.63 18.27
N VAL A 329 4.25 9.65 19.01
CA VAL A 329 4.83 10.05 20.29
C VAL A 329 3.87 9.74 21.43
N ASP A 330 2.63 10.23 21.33
CA ASP A 330 1.56 10.02 22.32
C ASP A 330 0.34 9.39 21.62
N PRO A 331 0.04 8.10 21.90
CA PRO A 331 -1.08 7.43 21.25
C PRO A 331 -2.42 8.12 21.51
N LEU A 332 -3.29 8.13 20.50
CA LEU A 332 -4.66 8.61 20.66
C LEU A 332 -5.42 7.75 21.70
N PRO A 333 -6.34 8.34 22.46
CA PRO A 333 -7.08 7.62 23.52
C PRO A 333 -7.89 6.43 23.01
N GLU A 334 -8.42 6.50 21.79
CA GLU A 334 -9.16 5.42 21.14
C GLU A 334 -8.30 4.18 20.85
N GLY A 335 -6.98 4.32 20.94
CA GLY A 335 -6.02 3.20 20.81
C GLY A 335 -5.63 2.55 22.12
N ASP A 336 -6.25 2.94 23.24
CA ASP A 336 -5.95 2.31 24.54
C ASP A 336 -6.28 0.81 24.50
N GLY A 337 -5.33 0.00 24.98
CA GLY A 337 -5.38 -1.46 24.85
C GLY A 337 -4.76 -2.05 23.58
N LEU A 338 -4.35 -1.24 22.61
CA LEU A 338 -3.60 -1.66 21.43
C LEU A 338 -2.08 -1.55 21.66
N THR A 339 -1.29 -2.42 21.04
CA THR A 339 0.17 -2.44 21.17
C THR A 339 0.86 -1.82 19.96
N PHE A 340 0.94 -0.50 19.93
CA PHE A 340 1.72 0.22 18.92
C PHE A 340 3.21 0.07 19.18
N VAL A 341 3.99 -0.25 18.14
CA VAL A 341 5.46 -0.21 18.19
C VAL A 341 5.91 1.24 18.10
N ARG A 342 6.55 1.79 19.15
CA ARG A 342 6.95 3.20 19.22
C ARG A 342 8.44 3.42 19.09
N ASP A 343 9.19 3.17 20.16
CA ASP A 343 10.58 3.61 20.27
C ASP A 343 11.60 2.50 20.00
N VAL A 344 11.17 1.26 20.13
CA VAL A 344 12.07 0.11 20.09
C VAL A 344 11.60 -0.85 19.01
N ARG A 345 12.55 -1.29 18.19
CA ARG A 345 12.36 -2.38 17.24
C ARG A 345 11.93 -3.63 17.99
N ALA A 346 10.66 -3.98 17.92
CA ALA A 346 10.21 -5.23 18.53
C ALA A 346 10.78 -6.39 17.72
N ARG A 347 11.56 -7.26 18.36
CA ARG A 347 11.98 -8.54 17.80
C ARG A 347 11.09 -9.62 18.38
N ARG A 348 10.29 -10.25 17.54
CA ARG A 348 9.33 -11.28 17.93
C ARG A 348 9.23 -12.32 16.81
N GLY A 349 8.89 -13.55 17.17
CA GLY A 349 8.49 -14.56 16.18
C GLY A 349 7.14 -14.17 15.58
N VAL A 350 7.16 -13.33 14.56
CA VAL A 350 5.96 -12.97 13.79
C VAL A 350 5.70 -14.10 12.80
N THR A 351 4.54 -14.72 12.86
CA THR A 351 4.16 -15.85 11.99
C THR A 351 3.02 -15.50 11.07
N LEU A 352 2.05 -14.70 11.54
CA LEU A 352 0.90 -14.26 10.77
C LEU A 352 0.78 -12.72 10.82
N ALA A 353 0.82 -12.10 9.66
CA ALA A 353 0.63 -10.66 9.52
C ALA A 353 -0.69 -10.33 8.81
N GLN A 354 -1.40 -9.33 9.33
CA GLN A 354 -2.56 -8.69 8.73
C GLN A 354 -2.17 -7.33 8.16
N VAL A 355 -2.55 -7.06 6.92
CA VAL A 355 -2.30 -5.79 6.21
C VAL A 355 -3.63 -5.11 5.92
N ASN A 356 -3.81 -3.91 6.43
CA ASN A 356 -5.04 -3.13 6.26
C ASN A 356 -4.88 -2.07 5.16
N ALA A 357 -5.89 -1.95 4.31
CA ALA A 357 -5.99 -0.89 3.29
C ALA A 357 -7.46 -0.45 3.14
N PHE A 358 -7.74 0.80 3.50
CA PHE A 358 -9.07 1.38 3.45
C PHE A 358 -9.09 2.54 2.46
N GLY A 359 -10.03 2.52 1.53
CA GLY A 359 -10.10 3.48 0.44
C GLY A 359 -11.32 4.40 0.54
N PHE A 360 -11.21 5.61 0.02
CA PHE A 360 -12.34 6.48 -0.21
C PHE A 360 -13.40 5.75 -1.05
N GLY A 361 -14.68 6.03 -0.78
CA GLY A 361 -15.79 5.24 -1.30
C GLY A 361 -16.17 4.06 -0.40
N GLY A 362 -15.43 3.88 0.72
CA GLY A 362 -15.68 2.78 1.66
C GLY A 362 -15.17 1.42 1.16
N VAL A 363 -14.26 1.41 0.21
CA VAL A 363 -13.69 0.18 -0.35
C VAL A 363 -12.53 -0.29 0.53
N ASN A 364 -12.69 -1.45 1.17
CA ASN A 364 -11.74 -2.00 2.13
C ASN A 364 -11.12 -3.30 1.62
N ALA A 365 -9.84 -3.49 1.92
CA ALA A 365 -9.11 -4.72 1.69
C ALA A 365 -8.26 -5.05 2.93
N VAL A 366 -8.37 -6.27 3.42
CA VAL A 366 -7.57 -6.81 4.52
C VAL A 366 -6.89 -8.07 4.06
N THR A 367 -5.57 -8.08 4.03
CA THR A 367 -4.77 -9.21 3.52
C THR A 367 -4.08 -9.93 4.66
N LEU A 368 -4.13 -11.26 4.65
CA LEU A 368 -3.42 -12.13 5.58
C LEU A 368 -2.28 -12.83 4.87
N VAL A 369 -1.08 -12.74 5.45
CA VAL A 369 0.14 -13.38 4.95
C VAL A 369 0.94 -14.03 6.07
N GLU A 370 1.62 -15.13 5.74
CA GLU A 370 2.56 -15.81 6.63
C GLU A 370 3.90 -16.02 5.91
N ALA A 371 4.92 -16.48 6.64
CA ALA A 371 6.18 -16.90 6.04
C ALA A 371 5.95 -18.05 5.04
N PRO A 372 6.78 -18.19 3.99
CA PRO A 372 6.63 -19.22 2.96
C PRO A 372 6.81 -20.64 3.50
#